data_12e6242822999d88abe568f72d4de771
#
_entry.id   12e6242822999d88abe568f72d4de771
#
_cell.length_a   1.000
_cell.length_b   1.000
_cell.length_c   1.000
_cell.angle_alpha   90.00
_cell.angle_beta   90.00
_cell.angle_gamma   90.00
#
_symmetry.space_group_name_H-M   'P 1'
#
loop_
_entity.id
_entity.type
_entity.pdbx_description
1 polymer ?
#
loop_
_entity_poly.entity_id
_entity_poly.type
_entity_poly.pdbx_seq_one_letter_code
_entity_poly.pdbx_strand_id
1 'polypeptide(L)'
;MPSEQKIIVIPDGKICDYIDGKFRNDTPEEYVRQTIEKRLVNEHKYLPEQIRIEYTLQVGSNKPRADIVIWEEGADQTQGTIKLIIECKKETVDARNAKDGIAQLKSYMSVCPNCEWGMWTNSVQKYVFRKAVDAAGNITFMEYNDIPAADGNLDEVNRPSRTSLKNAYDDNLLFVFKTCHNHIYVNDGMQKQPAFFELLKVIFCKIEDERNIPNPLEFYTTSEERSNPDGQLTVQKRIGKIFQRVKKRHGKIFDANDEIKLSPRSLAYIVSELQRYSLLNTKIDIKGKAYEEIVGANLRGDRGEFFTPRNVMKMVVEMVNPQVDEHVLDSSCGTGGFLVMAMTHVIDQLEQQFSTSLGIKRENWDSDTLRAFQDRISEMASSNYFGFDINPDLVKATKMNMVMNNDGSGNILQTNSLLPPHEWSDDFRSRLAEALGINKNTLRNHGSIGYFNVIVTNPPFGSKIPIKDKNILEQFELAHIWDCDKETGVWKKTSRLQSSVPPEILFIERCTQFLAPGGRMGIVLPDSILGSPGLGYIREWIIQNHRIVASIDLNADTFQPRNGTQTSVLILQKKT
;
A
#
# COMPACT_ATOMS: atom_id res chain seq x y z
N MET A 1 38.21 -2.67 11.58
CA MET A 1 38.13 -1.70 10.47
C MET A 1 36.80 -1.91 9.79
N PRO A 2 35.93 -0.92 9.60
CA PRO A 2 34.72 -1.12 8.85
C PRO A 2 35.10 -1.39 7.40
N SER A 3 34.54 -2.44 6.80
CA SER A 3 34.69 -2.78 5.40
C SER A 3 34.18 -1.60 4.55
N GLU A 4 35.02 -1.03 3.71
CA GLU A 4 34.63 -0.06 2.68
C GLU A 4 33.52 -0.70 1.84
N GLN A 5 32.29 -0.20 1.98
CA GLN A 5 31.22 -0.49 1.04
C GLN A 5 31.64 0.13 -0.30
N LYS A 6 32.07 -0.71 -1.24
CA LYS A 6 32.26 -0.28 -2.63
C LYS A 6 30.92 0.25 -3.16
N ILE A 7 30.84 1.54 -3.39
CA ILE A 7 29.72 2.16 -4.11
C ILE A 7 29.81 1.65 -5.56
N ILE A 8 28.87 0.78 -5.94
CA ILE A 8 28.73 0.33 -7.32
C ILE A 8 27.91 1.38 -8.05
N VAL A 9 28.52 2.12 -8.96
CA VAL A 9 27.83 3.06 -9.84
C VAL A 9 27.19 2.25 -10.98
N ILE A 10 25.86 2.20 -11.00
CA ILE A 10 25.10 1.52 -12.06
C ILE A 10 24.95 2.50 -13.23
N PRO A 11 25.37 2.12 -14.46
CA PRO A 11 25.20 2.98 -15.64
C PRO A 11 23.72 3.21 -15.96
N ASP A 12 23.40 4.35 -16.59
CA ASP A 12 22.04 4.67 -17.04
C ASP A 12 21.45 3.56 -17.93
N GLY A 13 20.18 3.21 -17.70
CA GLY A 13 19.48 2.15 -18.43
C GLY A 13 19.99 0.73 -18.13
N LYS A 14 20.75 0.55 -17.06
CA LYS A 14 21.25 -0.75 -16.61
C LYS A 14 20.73 -1.08 -15.22
N ILE A 15 20.70 -2.38 -14.93
CA ILE A 15 20.45 -2.96 -13.61
C ILE A 15 21.59 -3.92 -13.29
N CYS A 16 21.98 -3.98 -12.01
CA CYS A 16 22.96 -4.95 -11.53
C CYS A 16 22.23 -6.26 -11.20
N ASP A 17 22.63 -7.34 -11.88
CA ASP A 17 22.05 -8.67 -11.65
C ASP A 17 22.34 -9.15 -10.24
N TYR A 18 21.30 -9.69 -9.59
CA TYR A 18 21.35 -10.07 -8.18
C TYR A 18 22.20 -11.33 -7.93
N ILE A 19 22.29 -12.24 -8.92
CA ILE A 19 23.02 -13.50 -8.79
C ILE A 19 24.47 -13.37 -9.23
N ASP A 20 24.72 -12.82 -10.44
CA ASP A 20 26.06 -12.80 -11.02
C ASP A 20 26.75 -11.42 -10.98
N GLY A 21 26.05 -10.39 -10.51
CA GLY A 21 26.58 -9.02 -10.36
C GLY A 21 26.86 -8.29 -11.67
N LYS A 22 26.47 -8.84 -12.82
CA LYS A 22 26.70 -8.19 -14.12
C LYS A 22 25.67 -7.12 -14.41
N PHE A 23 26.05 -6.11 -15.18
CA PHE A 23 25.14 -5.09 -15.65
C PHE A 23 24.33 -5.58 -16.85
N ARG A 24 23.00 -5.58 -16.71
CA ARG A 24 22.03 -5.93 -17.75
C ARG A 24 21.21 -4.71 -18.16
N ASN A 25 20.48 -4.80 -19.28
CA ASN A 25 19.56 -3.74 -19.67
C ASN A 25 18.37 -3.69 -18.67
N ASP A 26 18.02 -2.50 -18.22
CA ASP A 26 16.82 -2.30 -17.38
C ASP A 26 15.58 -2.42 -18.27
N THR A 27 14.97 -3.60 -18.26
CA THR A 27 13.77 -3.94 -19.02
C THR A 27 12.69 -4.49 -18.08
N PRO A 28 11.40 -4.38 -18.46
CA PRO A 28 10.33 -4.98 -17.66
C PRO A 28 10.49 -6.48 -17.39
N GLU A 29 11.06 -7.22 -18.32
CA GLU A 29 11.34 -8.65 -18.17
C GLU A 29 12.48 -8.90 -17.19
N GLU A 30 13.53 -8.08 -17.26
CA GLU A 30 14.65 -8.12 -16.33
C GLU A 30 14.20 -7.84 -14.89
N TYR A 31 13.30 -6.88 -14.70
CA TYR A 31 12.74 -6.57 -13.40
C TYR A 31 11.99 -7.77 -12.79
N VAL A 32 11.22 -8.50 -13.61
CA VAL A 32 10.55 -9.74 -13.16
C VAL A 32 11.59 -10.77 -12.74
N ARG A 33 12.62 -10.98 -13.56
CA ARG A 33 13.70 -11.95 -13.29
C ARG A 33 14.42 -11.64 -11.98
N GLN A 34 14.85 -10.40 -11.78
CA GLN A 34 15.53 -9.96 -10.54
C GLN A 34 14.69 -10.19 -9.29
N THR A 35 13.39 -9.97 -9.39
CA THR A 35 12.46 -10.24 -8.28
C THR A 35 12.43 -11.73 -7.94
N ILE A 36 12.43 -12.59 -8.95
CA ILE A 36 12.46 -14.05 -8.74
C ILE A 36 13.81 -14.50 -8.18
N GLU A 37 14.93 -13.95 -8.65
CA GLU A 37 16.27 -14.25 -8.14
C GLU A 37 16.39 -13.94 -6.64
N LYS A 38 15.96 -12.75 -6.23
CA LYS A 38 15.90 -12.37 -4.81
C LYS A 38 15.04 -13.33 -4.00
N ARG A 39 13.93 -13.76 -4.57
CA ARG A 39 13.01 -14.69 -3.92
C ARG A 39 13.63 -16.09 -3.75
N LEU A 40 14.34 -16.59 -4.77
CA LEU A 40 15.05 -17.86 -4.71
C LEU A 40 16.07 -17.90 -3.57
N VAL A 41 16.86 -16.85 -3.42
CA VAL A 41 17.89 -16.76 -2.38
C VAL A 41 17.25 -16.48 -1.00
N ASN A 42 16.41 -15.47 -0.89
CA ASN A 42 15.92 -15.00 0.41
C ASN A 42 14.80 -15.87 0.99
N GLU A 43 13.89 -16.39 0.15
CA GLU A 43 12.73 -17.18 0.62
C GLU A 43 12.96 -18.69 0.48
N HIS A 44 13.44 -19.15 -0.69
CA HIS A 44 13.63 -20.57 -0.98
C HIS A 44 14.99 -21.11 -0.56
N LYS A 45 15.93 -20.24 -0.14
CA LYS A 45 17.24 -20.59 0.40
C LYS A 45 18.18 -21.30 -0.58
N TYR A 46 17.97 -21.13 -1.89
CA TYR A 46 18.95 -21.56 -2.87
C TYR A 46 20.22 -20.71 -2.79
N LEU A 47 21.37 -21.33 -2.87
CA LEU A 47 22.64 -20.63 -2.89
C LEU A 47 22.88 -20.02 -4.29
N PRO A 48 23.49 -18.82 -4.40
CA PRO A 48 23.77 -18.19 -5.71
C PRO A 48 24.56 -19.09 -6.67
N GLU A 49 25.46 -19.94 -6.16
CA GLU A 49 26.23 -20.90 -6.95
C GLU A 49 25.39 -22.02 -7.57
N GLN A 50 24.21 -22.32 -7.04
CA GLN A 50 23.27 -23.29 -7.61
C GLN A 50 22.48 -22.70 -8.79
N ILE A 51 22.54 -21.38 -9.01
CA ILE A 51 21.70 -20.66 -9.96
C ILE A 51 22.52 -20.19 -11.16
N ARG A 52 21.99 -20.40 -12.37
CA ARG A 52 22.52 -19.79 -13.60
C ARG A 52 21.41 -19.08 -14.36
N ILE A 53 21.77 -17.95 -14.92
CA ILE A 53 20.90 -17.06 -15.66
C ILE A 53 21.20 -17.17 -17.13
N GLU A 54 20.16 -17.12 -17.98
CA GLU A 54 20.26 -17.23 -19.44
C GLU A 54 21.03 -18.50 -19.89
N TYR A 55 20.69 -19.64 -19.28
CA TYR A 55 21.33 -20.91 -19.59
C TYR A 55 20.86 -21.46 -20.94
N THR A 56 21.83 -21.80 -21.82
CA THR A 56 21.52 -22.35 -23.14
C THR A 56 21.14 -23.84 -23.03
N LEU A 57 19.94 -24.18 -23.45
CA LEU A 57 19.43 -25.55 -23.54
C LEU A 57 19.62 -26.10 -24.96
N GLN A 58 19.77 -27.41 -25.08
CA GLN A 58 19.72 -28.11 -26.38
C GLN A 58 18.30 -28.73 -26.51
N VAL A 59 17.49 -28.20 -27.44
CA VAL A 59 16.14 -28.68 -27.76
C VAL A 59 16.10 -29.11 -29.21
N GLY A 60 16.33 -30.38 -29.48
CA GLY A 60 16.53 -30.89 -30.85
C GLY A 60 17.69 -30.18 -31.53
N SER A 61 17.47 -29.54 -32.68
CA SER A 61 18.46 -28.71 -33.38
C SER A 61 18.58 -27.27 -32.85
N ASN A 62 17.66 -26.83 -32.01
CA ASN A 62 17.62 -25.47 -31.50
C ASN A 62 18.41 -25.32 -30.20
N LYS A 63 18.88 -24.08 -29.94
CA LYS A 63 19.60 -23.72 -28.72
C LYS A 63 18.93 -22.54 -28.01
N PRO A 64 17.71 -22.71 -27.48
CA PRO A 64 17.06 -21.63 -26.72
C PRO A 64 17.79 -21.37 -25.41
N ARG A 65 17.48 -20.21 -24.79
CA ARG A 65 17.94 -19.86 -23.44
C ARG A 65 16.78 -19.95 -22.48
N ALA A 66 16.99 -20.65 -21.36
CA ALA A 66 16.12 -20.58 -20.21
C ALA A 66 16.53 -19.39 -19.32
N ASP A 67 15.58 -18.65 -18.80
CA ASP A 67 15.85 -17.42 -18.05
C ASP A 67 16.62 -17.71 -16.75
N ILE A 68 16.16 -18.72 -15.97
CA ILE A 68 16.84 -19.18 -14.75
C ILE A 68 16.81 -20.71 -14.70
N VAL A 69 17.95 -21.32 -14.37
CA VAL A 69 18.04 -22.75 -14.07
C VAL A 69 18.73 -22.97 -12.74
N ILE A 70 18.34 -24.04 -12.03
CA ILE A 70 18.84 -24.37 -10.70
C ILE A 70 19.21 -25.85 -10.64
N TRP A 71 20.35 -26.11 -10.00
CA TRP A 71 20.85 -27.44 -9.68
C TRP A 71 20.78 -27.74 -8.19
N GLU A 72 20.88 -29.02 -7.84
CA GLU A 72 21.15 -29.40 -6.46
C GLU A 72 22.56 -28.95 -6.04
N GLU A 73 22.74 -28.71 -4.75
CA GLU A 73 24.03 -28.31 -4.20
C GLU A 73 25.11 -29.36 -4.52
N GLY A 74 26.23 -28.93 -5.05
CA GLY A 74 27.36 -29.79 -5.41
C GLY A 74 27.17 -30.61 -6.68
N ALA A 75 26.06 -30.49 -7.42
CA ALA A 75 25.85 -31.20 -8.67
C ALA A 75 26.66 -30.59 -9.84
N ASP A 76 27.03 -31.43 -10.80
CA ASP A 76 27.59 -30.96 -12.07
C ASP A 76 26.56 -30.08 -12.80
N GLN A 77 26.92 -28.89 -13.22
CA GLN A 77 26.01 -27.93 -13.84
C GLN A 77 25.85 -28.21 -15.34
N THR A 78 25.20 -29.33 -15.66
CA THR A 78 24.87 -29.75 -17.03
C THR A 78 23.36 -29.71 -17.27
N GLN A 79 22.95 -29.78 -18.54
CA GLN A 79 21.52 -29.85 -18.86
C GLN A 79 20.85 -31.10 -18.26
N GLY A 80 21.59 -32.21 -18.18
CA GLY A 80 21.07 -33.47 -17.65
C GLY A 80 20.77 -33.46 -16.15
N THR A 81 21.42 -32.58 -15.41
CA THR A 81 21.32 -32.48 -13.95
C THR A 81 20.49 -31.31 -13.47
N ILE A 82 19.92 -30.49 -14.38
CA ILE A 82 19.01 -29.39 -14.01
C ILE A 82 17.85 -29.94 -13.18
N LYS A 83 17.59 -29.33 -12.03
CA LYS A 83 16.48 -29.68 -11.12
C LYS A 83 15.23 -28.83 -11.33
N LEU A 84 15.43 -27.53 -11.60
CA LEU A 84 14.34 -26.58 -11.74
C LEU A 84 14.64 -25.57 -12.84
N ILE A 85 13.60 -25.21 -13.63
CA ILE A 85 13.66 -24.21 -14.69
C ILE A 85 12.62 -23.14 -14.43
N ILE A 86 13.01 -21.86 -14.58
CA ILE A 86 12.08 -20.74 -14.44
C ILE A 86 12.14 -19.88 -15.71
N GLU A 87 10.95 -19.55 -16.24
CA GLU A 87 10.74 -18.61 -17.33
C GLU A 87 10.10 -17.34 -16.81
N CYS A 88 10.73 -16.22 -17.06
CA CYS A 88 10.28 -14.88 -16.67
C CYS A 88 9.91 -14.08 -17.92
N LYS A 89 8.74 -13.46 -17.93
CA LYS A 89 8.27 -12.67 -19.05
C LYS A 89 7.77 -11.30 -18.58
N LYS A 90 7.77 -10.32 -19.48
CA LYS A 90 7.14 -9.03 -19.21
C LYS A 90 5.64 -9.19 -19.01
N GLU A 91 5.02 -8.30 -18.26
CA GLU A 91 3.61 -8.34 -17.87
C GLU A 91 2.63 -8.50 -19.05
N THR A 92 3.00 -8.01 -20.22
CA THR A 92 2.13 -8.07 -21.43
C THR A 92 2.11 -9.43 -22.12
N VAL A 93 2.95 -10.39 -21.73
CA VAL A 93 2.96 -11.76 -22.28
C VAL A 93 2.03 -12.64 -21.45
N ASP A 94 0.96 -13.14 -22.04
CA ASP A 94 0.02 -14.06 -21.38
C ASP A 94 0.60 -15.47 -21.26
N ALA A 95 0.28 -16.17 -20.18
CA ALA A 95 0.73 -17.54 -19.92
C ALA A 95 0.29 -18.55 -21.01
N ARG A 96 -0.77 -18.27 -21.75
CA ARG A 96 -1.27 -19.07 -22.87
C ARG A 96 -0.61 -18.73 -24.21
N ASN A 97 0.35 -17.79 -24.24
CA ASN A 97 1.06 -17.46 -25.46
C ASN A 97 1.70 -18.72 -26.06
N ALA A 98 1.50 -18.95 -27.35
CA ALA A 98 1.96 -20.18 -28.01
C ALA A 98 3.49 -20.32 -28.05
N LYS A 99 4.23 -19.17 -28.07
CA LYS A 99 5.68 -19.14 -28.18
C LYS A 99 6.37 -18.99 -26.83
N ASP A 100 5.91 -18.05 -26.03
CA ASP A 100 6.60 -17.57 -24.81
C ASP A 100 5.82 -17.90 -23.51
N GLY A 101 4.77 -18.73 -23.61
CA GLY A 101 3.93 -19.13 -22.51
C GLY A 101 4.35 -20.43 -21.81
N ILE A 102 3.44 -21.03 -21.07
CA ILE A 102 3.62 -22.28 -20.30
C ILE A 102 4.10 -23.44 -21.19
N ALA A 103 3.69 -23.49 -22.46
CA ALA A 103 4.09 -24.53 -23.38
C ALA A 103 5.62 -24.54 -23.62
N GLN A 104 6.25 -23.37 -23.66
CA GLN A 104 7.70 -23.22 -23.75
C GLN A 104 8.40 -23.83 -22.52
N LEU A 105 7.95 -23.46 -21.31
CA LEU A 105 8.49 -24.03 -20.07
C LEU A 105 8.40 -25.56 -20.06
N LYS A 106 7.22 -26.11 -20.35
CA LYS A 106 7.01 -27.57 -20.38
C LYS A 106 7.90 -28.27 -21.40
N SER A 107 8.14 -27.65 -22.56
CA SER A 107 9.09 -28.15 -23.56
C SER A 107 10.51 -28.20 -22.99
N TYR A 108 10.96 -27.17 -22.29
CA TYR A 108 12.28 -27.15 -21.67
C TYR A 108 12.43 -28.21 -20.57
N MET A 109 11.42 -28.35 -19.71
CA MET A 109 11.38 -29.39 -18.67
C MET A 109 11.44 -30.81 -19.27
N SER A 110 10.83 -31.01 -20.43
CA SER A 110 10.78 -32.32 -21.07
C SER A 110 12.12 -32.78 -21.61
N VAL A 111 12.98 -31.86 -22.07
CA VAL A 111 14.33 -32.18 -22.59
C VAL A 111 15.42 -32.23 -21.52
N CYS A 112 15.08 -31.91 -20.28
CA CYS A 112 15.95 -31.98 -19.12
C CYS A 112 15.52 -33.19 -18.25
N PRO A 113 16.25 -34.34 -18.30
CA PRO A 113 15.78 -35.58 -17.66
C PRO A 113 15.48 -35.43 -16.18
N ASN A 114 16.36 -34.80 -15.43
CA ASN A 114 16.27 -34.64 -13.98
C ASN A 114 15.50 -33.37 -13.56
N CYS A 115 15.01 -32.57 -14.53
CA CYS A 115 14.20 -31.39 -14.20
C CYS A 115 12.85 -31.84 -13.67
N GLU A 116 12.65 -31.69 -12.40
CA GLU A 116 11.42 -32.04 -11.70
C GLU A 116 10.46 -30.87 -11.60
N TRP A 117 10.96 -29.65 -11.47
CA TRP A 117 10.17 -28.45 -11.21
C TRP A 117 10.32 -27.42 -12.30
N GLY A 118 9.23 -26.68 -12.56
CA GLY A 118 9.25 -25.53 -13.46
C GLY A 118 8.31 -24.44 -13.00
N MET A 119 8.71 -23.19 -13.18
CA MET A 119 7.87 -22.02 -12.91
C MET A 119 7.85 -21.10 -14.12
N TRP A 120 6.67 -20.62 -14.48
CA TRP A 120 6.47 -19.54 -15.45
C TRP A 120 5.83 -18.34 -14.75
N THR A 121 6.35 -17.13 -14.97
CA THR A 121 5.79 -15.92 -14.38
C THR A 121 6.05 -14.68 -15.22
N ASN A 122 5.11 -13.73 -15.17
CA ASN A 122 5.21 -12.39 -15.75
C ASN A 122 4.90 -11.28 -14.74
N SER A 123 5.01 -11.55 -13.43
CA SER A 123 4.65 -10.70 -12.30
C SER A 123 3.15 -10.59 -11.96
N VAL A 124 2.24 -10.83 -12.92
CA VAL A 124 0.78 -10.83 -12.68
C VAL A 124 0.14 -12.20 -12.85
N GLN A 125 0.87 -13.15 -13.41
CA GLN A 125 0.51 -14.56 -13.52
C GLN A 125 1.68 -15.40 -13.07
N LYS A 126 1.41 -16.47 -12.31
CA LYS A 126 2.41 -17.45 -11.86
C LYS A 126 1.83 -18.85 -11.97
N TYR A 127 2.59 -19.74 -12.59
CA TYR A 127 2.27 -21.16 -12.73
C TYR A 127 3.49 -21.99 -12.36
N VAL A 128 3.27 -22.97 -11.49
CA VAL A 128 4.32 -23.89 -11.03
C VAL A 128 3.90 -25.30 -11.38
N PHE A 129 4.80 -26.07 -11.98
CA PHE A 129 4.55 -27.44 -12.39
C PHE A 129 5.59 -28.38 -11.81
N ARG A 130 5.13 -29.53 -11.35
CA ARG A 130 5.97 -30.70 -11.08
C ARG A 130 5.84 -31.68 -12.24
N LYS A 131 6.96 -32.06 -12.83
CA LYS A 131 7.05 -33.11 -13.85
C LYS A 131 7.10 -34.47 -13.18
N ALA A 132 6.25 -35.37 -13.62
CA ALA A 132 6.31 -36.79 -13.28
C ALA A 132 6.42 -37.62 -14.56
N VAL A 133 7.23 -38.67 -14.50
CA VAL A 133 7.41 -39.63 -15.61
C VAL A 133 6.93 -40.99 -15.13
N ASP A 134 5.98 -41.56 -15.84
CA ASP A 134 5.47 -42.91 -15.52
C ASP A 134 6.42 -44.02 -15.99
N ALA A 135 6.12 -45.26 -15.61
CA ALA A 135 6.92 -46.43 -15.99
C ALA A 135 6.99 -46.67 -17.54
N ALA A 136 6.06 -46.10 -18.29
CA ALA A 136 6.02 -46.16 -19.76
C ALA A 136 6.77 -44.99 -20.42
N GLY A 137 7.32 -44.04 -19.62
CA GLY A 137 8.03 -42.86 -20.11
C GLY A 137 7.13 -41.67 -20.47
N ASN A 138 5.81 -41.74 -20.17
CA ASN A 138 4.94 -40.60 -20.41
C ASN A 138 5.17 -39.51 -19.38
N ILE A 139 5.27 -38.27 -19.86
CA ILE A 139 5.48 -37.08 -19.03
C ILE A 139 4.13 -36.46 -18.69
N THR A 140 3.91 -36.24 -17.41
CA THR A 140 2.77 -35.48 -16.88
C THR A 140 3.23 -34.28 -16.08
N PHE A 141 2.41 -33.21 -16.05
CA PHE A 141 2.71 -31.99 -15.32
C PHE A 141 1.56 -31.68 -14.38
N MET A 142 1.83 -31.73 -13.08
CA MET A 142 0.88 -31.35 -12.03
C MET A 142 1.15 -29.93 -11.57
N GLU A 143 0.10 -29.13 -11.41
CA GLU A 143 0.21 -27.76 -10.92
C GLU A 143 0.35 -27.74 -9.40
N TYR A 144 1.27 -26.90 -8.91
CA TYR A 144 1.57 -26.71 -7.49
C TYR A 144 1.42 -25.26 -7.07
N ASN A 145 1.30 -25.01 -5.76
CA ASN A 145 1.19 -23.67 -5.20
C ASN A 145 2.50 -22.88 -5.36
N ASP A 146 3.65 -23.54 -5.17
CA ASP A 146 4.98 -22.96 -5.34
C ASP A 146 6.06 -24.01 -5.57
N ILE A 147 7.26 -23.56 -5.94
CA ILE A 147 8.47 -24.39 -6.00
C ILE A 147 8.91 -24.78 -4.58
N PRO A 148 9.59 -25.93 -4.41
CA PRO A 148 10.15 -26.30 -3.11
C PRO A 148 11.24 -25.33 -2.67
N ALA A 149 11.55 -25.31 -1.37
CA ALA A 149 12.78 -24.73 -0.86
C ALA A 149 13.99 -25.61 -1.25
N ALA A 150 15.22 -25.09 -1.05
CA ALA A 150 16.45 -25.79 -1.40
C ALA A 150 16.59 -27.17 -0.73
N ASP A 151 16.01 -27.34 0.48
CA ASP A 151 15.96 -28.62 1.21
C ASP A 151 14.87 -29.59 0.69
N GLY A 152 14.12 -29.21 -0.34
CA GLY A 152 13.05 -30.01 -0.95
C GLY A 152 11.75 -30.07 -0.14
N ASN A 153 11.65 -29.35 0.99
CA ASN A 153 10.46 -29.39 1.86
C ASN A 153 9.24 -28.72 1.19
N LEU A 154 8.14 -29.45 1.08
CA LEU A 154 6.85 -29.01 0.55
C LEU A 154 5.79 -28.78 1.64
N ASP A 155 6.03 -29.23 2.86
CA ASP A 155 5.02 -29.12 3.94
C ASP A 155 4.71 -27.68 4.26
N GLU A 156 5.74 -26.80 4.31
CA GLU A 156 5.56 -25.36 4.51
C GLU A 156 4.84 -24.67 3.34
N VAL A 157 4.97 -25.20 2.13
CA VAL A 157 4.25 -24.71 0.95
C VAL A 157 2.75 -24.97 1.06
N ASN A 158 2.37 -26.14 1.60
CA ASN A 158 0.98 -26.56 1.74
C ASN A 158 0.32 -26.07 3.02
N ARG A 159 1.03 -26.11 4.15
CA ARG A 159 0.54 -25.69 5.48
C ARG A 159 1.61 -24.94 6.23
N PRO A 160 1.76 -23.64 5.99
CA PRO A 160 2.77 -22.86 6.71
C PRO A 160 2.46 -22.83 8.22
N SER A 161 3.48 -23.01 9.02
CA SER A 161 3.43 -22.77 10.48
C SER A 161 3.64 -21.27 10.77
N ARG A 162 3.35 -20.82 11.99
CA ARG A 162 3.62 -19.42 12.37
C ARG A 162 5.11 -19.08 12.30
N THR A 163 5.97 -20.04 12.60
CA THR A 163 7.44 -19.88 12.58
C THR A 163 8.01 -19.91 11.17
N SER A 164 7.30 -20.50 10.20
CA SER A 164 7.72 -20.54 8.81
C SER A 164 7.23 -19.34 7.98
N LEU A 165 6.32 -18.50 8.54
CA LEU A 165 5.87 -17.29 7.86
C LEU A 165 7.05 -16.34 7.61
N LYS A 166 7.09 -15.78 6.40
CA LYS A 166 8.17 -14.90 5.94
C LYS A 166 7.71 -13.45 5.90
N ASN A 167 8.56 -12.56 6.40
CA ASN A 167 8.32 -11.13 6.23
C ASN A 167 8.53 -10.76 4.76
N ALA A 168 7.60 -9.98 4.23
CA ALA A 168 7.77 -9.42 2.89
C ALA A 168 8.92 -8.41 2.87
N TYR A 169 9.60 -8.30 1.75
CA TYR A 169 10.71 -7.38 1.52
C TYR A 169 10.60 -6.74 0.13
N ASP A 170 11.23 -5.62 -0.09
CA ASP A 170 11.21 -4.88 -1.35
C ASP A 170 9.78 -4.80 -1.95
N ASP A 171 9.63 -5.21 -3.20
CA ASP A 171 8.39 -5.17 -3.96
C ASP A 171 7.65 -6.53 -4.04
N ASN A 172 8.10 -7.56 -3.31
CA ASN A 172 7.50 -8.89 -3.43
C ASN A 172 6.02 -8.92 -3.02
N LEU A 173 5.62 -8.17 -1.98
CA LEU A 173 4.22 -8.07 -1.57
C LEU A 173 3.37 -7.35 -2.62
N LEU A 174 3.92 -6.31 -3.26
CA LEU A 174 3.26 -5.63 -4.37
C LEU A 174 3.01 -6.58 -5.54
N PHE A 175 4.00 -7.42 -5.90
CA PHE A 175 3.82 -8.44 -6.92
C PHE A 175 2.71 -9.42 -6.58
N VAL A 176 2.70 -9.92 -5.35
CA VAL A 176 1.66 -10.86 -4.88
C VAL A 176 0.28 -10.21 -4.96
N PHE A 177 0.13 -8.97 -4.51
CA PHE A 177 -1.14 -8.26 -4.58
C PHE A 177 -1.59 -8.02 -6.02
N LYS A 178 -0.68 -7.61 -6.92
CA LYS A 178 -0.97 -7.45 -8.36
C LYS A 178 -1.41 -8.78 -8.98
N THR A 179 -0.70 -9.87 -8.69
CA THR A 179 -1.04 -11.22 -9.16
C THR A 179 -2.42 -11.64 -8.70
N CYS A 180 -2.74 -11.47 -7.42
CA CYS A 180 -4.05 -11.79 -6.86
C CYS A 180 -5.16 -10.95 -7.48
N HIS A 181 -4.98 -9.63 -7.58
CA HIS A 181 -5.96 -8.73 -8.17
C HIS A 181 -6.24 -9.05 -9.64
N ASN A 182 -5.17 -9.26 -10.44
CA ASN A 182 -5.30 -9.65 -11.84
C ASN A 182 -6.02 -11.00 -11.99
N HIS A 183 -5.74 -11.95 -11.11
CA HIS A 183 -6.42 -13.25 -11.13
C HIS A 183 -7.93 -13.10 -10.94
N ILE A 184 -8.39 -12.28 -10.00
CA ILE A 184 -9.82 -11.97 -9.79
C ILE A 184 -10.41 -11.31 -11.03
N TYR A 185 -9.74 -10.28 -11.55
CA TYR A 185 -10.21 -9.54 -12.71
C TYR A 185 -10.42 -10.44 -13.93
N VAL A 186 -9.46 -11.33 -14.21
CA VAL A 186 -9.47 -12.19 -15.41
C VAL A 186 -10.37 -13.41 -15.23
N ASN A 187 -10.36 -14.06 -14.06
CA ASN A 187 -11.02 -15.37 -13.88
C ASN A 187 -12.44 -15.26 -13.33
N ASP A 188 -12.73 -14.27 -12.49
CA ASP A 188 -14.07 -14.06 -11.93
C ASP A 188 -14.86 -13.00 -12.72
N GLY A 189 -14.24 -12.34 -13.72
CA GLY A 189 -14.88 -11.33 -14.57
C GLY A 189 -15.33 -10.08 -13.81
N MET A 190 -14.76 -9.82 -12.65
CA MET A 190 -15.06 -8.64 -11.83
C MET A 190 -14.39 -7.41 -12.41
N GLN A 191 -15.05 -6.24 -12.31
CA GLN A 191 -14.40 -4.97 -12.58
C GLN A 191 -13.27 -4.70 -11.57
N LYS A 192 -12.34 -3.81 -11.92
CA LYS A 192 -11.12 -3.54 -11.13
C LYS A 192 -11.41 -3.17 -9.67
N GLN A 193 -12.35 -2.24 -9.43
CA GLN A 193 -12.69 -1.78 -8.10
C GLN A 193 -13.35 -2.86 -7.23
N PRO A 194 -14.40 -3.58 -7.66
CA PRO A 194 -14.92 -4.74 -6.92
C PRO A 194 -13.86 -5.80 -6.65
N ALA A 195 -13.00 -6.13 -7.64
CA ALA A 195 -11.92 -7.11 -7.48
C ALA A 195 -10.94 -6.69 -6.37
N PHE A 196 -10.63 -5.41 -6.28
CA PHE A 196 -9.79 -4.84 -5.22
C PHE A 196 -10.42 -5.03 -3.83
N PHE A 197 -11.71 -4.71 -3.66
CA PHE A 197 -12.38 -4.90 -2.37
C PHE A 197 -12.50 -6.38 -1.97
N GLU A 198 -12.68 -7.29 -2.93
CA GLU A 198 -12.65 -8.72 -2.65
C GLU A 198 -11.26 -9.18 -2.18
N LEU A 199 -10.19 -8.73 -2.84
CA LEU A 199 -8.83 -9.01 -2.42
C LEU A 199 -8.57 -8.52 -0.98
N LEU A 200 -9.03 -7.32 -0.65
CA LEU A 200 -8.89 -6.79 0.71
C LEU A 200 -9.58 -7.65 1.76
N LYS A 201 -10.78 -8.18 1.51
CA LYS A 201 -11.45 -9.10 2.44
C LYS A 201 -10.58 -10.32 2.74
N VAL A 202 -9.90 -10.87 1.73
CA VAL A 202 -9.00 -12.02 1.90
C VAL A 202 -7.73 -11.62 2.67
N ILE A 203 -7.17 -10.45 2.42
CA ILE A 203 -6.04 -9.90 3.19
C ILE A 203 -6.43 -9.74 4.67
N PHE A 204 -7.63 -9.24 4.96
CA PHE A 204 -8.13 -9.16 6.33
C PHE A 204 -8.27 -10.53 6.99
N CYS A 205 -8.72 -11.55 6.25
CA CYS A 205 -8.74 -12.92 6.77
C CYS A 205 -7.35 -13.40 7.15
N LYS A 206 -6.34 -13.09 6.34
CA LYS A 206 -4.94 -13.44 6.63
C LYS A 206 -4.44 -12.77 7.90
N ILE A 207 -4.68 -11.46 8.06
CA ILE A 207 -4.28 -10.70 9.25
C ILE A 207 -5.00 -11.21 10.51
N GLU A 208 -6.31 -11.49 10.42
CA GLU A 208 -7.09 -12.00 11.54
C GLU A 208 -6.61 -13.39 11.99
N ASP A 209 -6.25 -14.25 11.04
CA ASP A 209 -5.73 -15.57 11.34
C ASP A 209 -4.35 -15.52 12.01
N GLU A 210 -3.47 -14.60 11.56
CA GLU A 210 -2.19 -14.38 12.21
C GLU A 210 -2.33 -13.86 13.66
N ARG A 211 -3.36 -13.04 13.95
CA ARG A 211 -3.67 -12.53 15.29
C ARG A 211 -4.26 -13.58 16.23
N ASN A 212 -4.82 -14.65 15.71
CA ASN A 212 -5.55 -15.66 16.48
C ASN A 212 -4.61 -16.64 17.21
N ILE A 213 -3.77 -16.13 18.07
CA ILE A 213 -2.85 -16.92 18.92
C ILE A 213 -3.61 -17.41 20.16
N PRO A 214 -3.41 -18.67 20.64
CA PRO A 214 -2.35 -19.63 20.24
C PRO A 214 -2.76 -20.65 19.18
N ASN A 215 -3.92 -20.46 18.53
CA ASN A 215 -4.44 -21.44 17.57
C ASN A 215 -3.53 -21.61 16.35
N PRO A 216 -3.49 -22.81 15.72
CA PRO A 216 -2.76 -23.01 14.49
C PRO A 216 -3.36 -22.16 13.36
N LEU A 217 -2.55 -21.88 12.33
CA LEU A 217 -3.03 -21.12 11.17
C LEU A 217 -4.11 -21.91 10.41
N GLU A 218 -5.21 -21.24 10.11
CA GLU A 218 -6.33 -21.75 9.29
C GLU A 218 -6.32 -21.15 7.88
N PHE A 219 -5.55 -20.07 7.67
CA PHE A 219 -5.41 -19.42 6.36
C PHE A 219 -4.38 -20.15 5.51
N TYR A 220 -4.77 -21.23 4.89
CA TYR A 220 -3.95 -22.01 3.97
C TYR A 220 -4.79 -22.73 2.90
N THR A 221 -4.14 -23.20 1.86
CA THR A 221 -4.63 -24.18 0.90
C THR A 221 -3.50 -25.13 0.52
N THR A 222 -3.79 -26.43 0.45
CA THR A 222 -2.82 -27.38 -0.08
C THR A 222 -2.88 -27.38 -1.61
N SER A 223 -1.83 -27.91 -2.27
CA SER A 223 -1.82 -28.06 -3.73
C SER A 223 -2.95 -29.00 -4.21
N GLU A 224 -3.29 -29.99 -3.40
CA GLU A 224 -4.41 -30.90 -3.66
C GLU A 224 -5.76 -30.16 -3.56
N GLU A 225 -6.01 -29.42 -2.47
CA GLU A 225 -7.23 -28.63 -2.30
C GLU A 225 -7.41 -27.62 -3.44
N ARG A 226 -6.32 -27.00 -3.89
CA ARG A 226 -6.37 -26.03 -4.99
C ARG A 226 -6.69 -26.68 -6.34
N SER A 227 -6.25 -27.91 -6.57
CA SER A 227 -6.35 -28.60 -7.87
C SER A 227 -7.73 -29.20 -8.17
N ASN A 228 -8.60 -29.38 -7.17
CA ASN A 228 -9.91 -30.03 -7.35
C ASN A 228 -11.07 -29.18 -6.76
N PRO A 229 -12.29 -29.28 -7.34
CA PRO A 229 -13.44 -28.49 -6.93
C PRO A 229 -13.85 -28.66 -5.46
N ASP A 230 -13.82 -29.89 -4.93
CA ASP A 230 -14.22 -30.20 -3.55
C ASP A 230 -13.22 -29.59 -2.54
N GLY A 231 -11.93 -29.64 -2.87
CA GLY A 231 -10.87 -28.97 -2.11
C GLY A 231 -11.06 -27.46 -2.09
N GLN A 232 -11.37 -26.86 -3.24
CA GLN A 232 -11.63 -25.41 -3.35
C GLN A 232 -12.84 -24.99 -2.51
N LEU A 233 -13.91 -25.78 -2.48
CA LEU A 233 -15.06 -25.55 -1.59
C LEU A 233 -14.69 -25.69 -0.11
N THR A 234 -13.78 -26.60 0.22
CA THR A 234 -13.26 -26.76 1.59
C THR A 234 -12.49 -25.51 2.03
N VAL A 235 -11.64 -24.97 1.16
CA VAL A 235 -10.94 -23.69 1.39
C VAL A 235 -11.94 -22.56 1.57
N GLN A 236 -12.96 -22.46 0.71
CA GLN A 236 -13.99 -21.40 0.82
C GLN A 236 -14.71 -21.45 2.16
N LYS A 237 -15.11 -22.64 2.64
CA LYS A 237 -15.75 -22.81 3.94
C LYS A 237 -14.81 -22.39 5.09
N ARG A 238 -13.52 -22.76 5.01
CA ARG A 238 -12.50 -22.42 6.02
C ARG A 238 -12.24 -20.91 6.08
N ILE A 239 -12.01 -20.26 4.94
CA ILE A 239 -11.81 -18.81 4.87
C ILE A 239 -13.07 -18.05 5.25
N GLY A 240 -14.26 -18.56 4.90
CA GLY A 240 -15.54 -17.98 5.32
C GLY A 240 -15.68 -17.91 6.85
N LYS A 241 -15.23 -18.93 7.60
CA LYS A 241 -15.20 -18.89 9.07
C LYS A 241 -14.27 -17.79 9.59
N ILE A 242 -13.10 -17.62 8.98
CA ILE A 242 -12.18 -16.53 9.34
C ILE A 242 -12.84 -15.17 9.06
N PHE A 243 -13.53 -15.03 7.93
CA PHE A 243 -14.21 -13.78 7.58
C PHE A 243 -15.33 -13.41 8.56
N GLN A 244 -16.03 -14.39 9.16
CA GLN A 244 -16.98 -14.11 10.24
C GLN A 244 -16.27 -13.47 11.46
N ARG A 245 -15.06 -13.93 11.81
CA ARG A 245 -14.25 -13.31 12.87
C ARG A 245 -13.84 -11.88 12.50
N VAL A 246 -13.43 -11.67 11.24
CA VAL A 246 -13.12 -10.33 10.70
C VAL A 246 -14.31 -9.39 10.83
N LYS A 247 -15.51 -9.80 10.42
CA LYS A 247 -16.73 -8.97 10.54
C LYS A 247 -17.04 -8.61 11.99
N LYS A 248 -16.87 -9.57 12.90
CA LYS A 248 -17.10 -9.32 14.33
C LYS A 248 -16.11 -8.29 14.91
N ARG A 249 -14.83 -8.37 14.51
CA ARG A 249 -13.79 -7.43 14.97
C ARG A 249 -13.91 -6.06 14.32
N HIS A 250 -14.21 -6.02 13.04
CA HIS A 250 -14.19 -4.81 12.20
C HIS A 250 -15.59 -4.43 11.68
N GLY A 251 -16.60 -4.43 12.57
CA GLY A 251 -17.98 -4.09 12.23
C GLY A 251 -18.19 -2.65 11.75
N LYS A 252 -17.19 -1.76 11.92
CA LYS A 252 -17.20 -0.41 11.33
C LYS A 252 -16.76 -0.37 9.85
N ILE A 253 -16.25 -1.49 9.32
CA ILE A 253 -15.76 -1.64 7.93
C ILE A 253 -16.62 -2.61 7.14
N PHE A 254 -17.02 -3.72 7.77
CA PHE A 254 -17.79 -4.79 7.15
C PHE A 254 -19.15 -4.94 7.82
N ASP A 255 -20.18 -4.98 7.00
CA ASP A 255 -21.54 -5.23 7.46
C ASP A 255 -21.76 -6.72 7.76
N ALA A 256 -22.79 -7.03 8.59
CA ALA A 256 -23.14 -8.40 8.91
C ALA A 256 -23.43 -9.27 7.67
N ASN A 257 -23.96 -8.65 6.60
CA ASN A 257 -24.32 -9.29 5.35
C ASN A 257 -23.17 -9.34 4.32
N ASP A 258 -22.02 -8.74 4.65
CA ASP A 258 -20.88 -8.82 3.74
C ASP A 258 -20.38 -10.26 3.60
N GLU A 259 -20.13 -10.69 2.36
CA GLU A 259 -19.59 -12.00 1.99
C GLU A 259 -18.40 -11.86 1.05
N ILE A 260 -17.56 -12.88 1.00
CA ILE A 260 -16.51 -13.01 -0.02
C ILE A 260 -17.19 -13.57 -1.28
N LYS A 261 -17.21 -12.79 -2.35
CA LYS A 261 -17.90 -13.11 -3.62
C LYS A 261 -17.01 -13.80 -4.65
N LEU A 262 -15.79 -14.15 -4.26
CA LEU A 262 -14.86 -14.85 -5.13
C LEU A 262 -15.33 -16.29 -5.41
N SER A 263 -15.09 -16.77 -6.63
CA SER A 263 -15.25 -18.19 -6.93
C SER A 263 -14.34 -19.04 -6.02
N PRO A 264 -14.73 -20.29 -5.67
CA PRO A 264 -13.89 -21.17 -4.85
C PRO A 264 -12.48 -21.34 -5.42
N ARG A 265 -12.36 -21.41 -6.75
CA ARG A 265 -11.09 -21.51 -7.47
C ARG A 265 -10.20 -20.28 -7.26
N SER A 266 -10.75 -19.09 -7.46
CA SER A 266 -9.99 -17.83 -7.28
C SER A 266 -9.62 -17.60 -5.84
N LEU A 267 -10.51 -17.92 -4.90
CA LEU A 267 -10.21 -17.81 -3.48
C LEU A 267 -9.06 -18.74 -3.07
N ALA A 268 -9.08 -20.01 -3.49
CA ALA A 268 -7.99 -20.96 -3.22
C ALA A 268 -6.66 -20.48 -3.82
N TYR A 269 -6.69 -19.90 -5.03
CA TYR A 269 -5.50 -19.32 -5.66
C TYR A 269 -4.92 -18.17 -4.81
N ILE A 270 -5.76 -17.20 -4.40
CA ILE A 270 -5.32 -16.03 -3.62
C ILE A 270 -4.76 -16.46 -2.26
N VAL A 271 -5.41 -17.44 -1.61
CA VAL A 271 -4.92 -18.01 -0.36
C VAL A 271 -3.53 -18.62 -0.57
N SER A 272 -3.30 -19.37 -1.68
CA SER A 272 -1.98 -19.97 -1.97
C SER A 272 -0.87 -18.93 -2.15
N GLU A 273 -1.20 -17.77 -2.73
CA GLU A 273 -0.21 -16.68 -2.93
C GLU A 273 0.15 -15.96 -1.63
N LEU A 274 -0.84 -15.77 -0.74
CA LEU A 274 -0.67 -14.99 0.49
C LEU A 274 -0.20 -15.84 1.69
N GLN A 275 -0.48 -17.14 1.72
CA GLN A 275 -0.34 -17.98 2.92
C GLN A 275 1.07 -17.99 3.54
N ARG A 276 2.11 -17.83 2.73
CA ARG A 276 3.52 -17.85 3.17
C ARG A 276 3.98 -16.61 3.89
N TYR A 277 3.32 -15.45 3.66
CA TYR A 277 3.78 -14.19 4.20
C TYR A 277 3.17 -13.90 5.57
N SER A 278 3.94 -13.25 6.45
CA SER A 278 3.42 -12.61 7.64
C SER A 278 3.08 -11.16 7.32
N LEU A 279 1.80 -10.83 7.29
CA LEU A 279 1.35 -9.46 7.09
C LEU A 279 1.46 -8.63 8.37
N LEU A 280 1.39 -9.27 9.54
CA LEU A 280 1.58 -8.57 10.82
C LEU A 280 3.04 -8.11 11.01
N ASN A 281 4.01 -9.00 10.74
CA ASN A 281 5.42 -8.72 10.99
C ASN A 281 6.13 -8.03 9.81
N THR A 282 5.49 -7.95 8.65
CA THR A 282 6.02 -7.18 7.50
C THR A 282 6.05 -5.69 7.84
N LYS A 283 7.15 -5.01 7.49
CA LYS A 283 7.33 -3.57 7.73
C LYS A 283 6.18 -2.76 7.12
N ILE A 284 5.76 -1.72 7.85
CA ILE A 284 4.64 -0.85 7.47
C ILE A 284 4.86 -0.21 6.09
N ASP A 285 6.10 0.21 5.80
CA ASP A 285 6.43 0.82 4.51
C ASP A 285 6.20 -0.12 3.32
N ILE A 286 6.52 -1.40 3.48
CA ILE A 286 6.33 -2.41 2.43
C ILE A 286 4.84 -2.66 2.20
N LYS A 287 4.07 -2.81 3.29
CA LYS A 287 2.60 -2.96 3.23
C LYS A 287 1.94 -1.73 2.63
N GLY A 288 2.33 -0.54 3.09
CA GLY A 288 1.82 0.73 2.61
C GLY A 288 2.09 0.93 1.12
N LYS A 289 3.32 0.68 0.65
CA LYS A 289 3.68 0.75 -0.77
C LYS A 289 2.82 -0.19 -1.62
N ALA A 290 2.71 -1.45 -1.21
CA ALA A 290 1.91 -2.45 -1.92
C ALA A 290 0.42 -2.06 -1.96
N TYR A 291 -0.10 -1.52 -0.85
CA TYR A 291 -1.47 -1.05 -0.75
C TYR A 291 -1.73 0.15 -1.67
N GLU A 292 -0.92 1.20 -1.58
CA GLU A 292 -1.09 2.44 -2.34
C GLU A 292 -1.01 2.21 -3.85
N GLU A 293 -0.10 1.35 -4.31
CA GLU A 293 0.02 1.01 -5.72
C GLU A 293 -1.24 0.29 -6.25
N ILE A 294 -1.78 -0.66 -5.49
CA ILE A 294 -3.00 -1.39 -5.87
C ILE A 294 -4.22 -0.47 -5.81
N VAL A 295 -4.36 0.33 -4.76
CA VAL A 295 -5.45 1.30 -4.62
C VAL A 295 -5.38 2.33 -5.74
N GLY A 296 -4.20 2.93 -5.94
CA GLY A 296 -3.98 3.95 -6.98
C GLY A 296 -4.27 3.46 -8.39
N ALA A 297 -4.15 2.17 -8.66
CA ALA A 297 -4.49 1.58 -9.95
C ALA A 297 -6.01 1.32 -10.11
N ASN A 298 -6.77 1.15 -9.03
CA ASN A 298 -8.12 0.58 -9.07
C ASN A 298 -9.24 1.50 -8.55
N LEU A 299 -8.93 2.50 -7.71
CA LEU A 299 -9.91 3.45 -7.15
C LEU A 299 -9.79 4.86 -7.73
N ARG A 300 -9.15 5.02 -8.88
CA ARG A 300 -9.04 6.35 -9.53
C ARG A 300 -10.38 6.80 -10.03
N GLY A 301 -10.87 7.90 -9.48
CA GLY A 301 -12.02 8.64 -10.04
C GLY A 301 -11.58 9.62 -11.13
N ASP A 302 -12.51 9.98 -12.04
CA ASP A 302 -12.31 10.98 -13.09
C ASP A 302 -12.24 12.44 -12.56
N ARG A 303 -12.29 12.63 -11.23
CA ARG A 303 -12.51 13.93 -10.56
C ARG A 303 -11.25 14.60 -10.01
N GLY A 304 -10.06 14.28 -10.51
CA GLY A 304 -8.83 14.96 -10.08
C GLY A 304 -8.31 14.51 -8.71
N GLU A 305 -8.64 13.28 -8.30
CA GLU A 305 -8.08 12.66 -7.11
C GLU A 305 -6.63 12.26 -7.39
N PHE A 306 -5.68 12.97 -6.78
CA PHE A 306 -4.25 12.76 -6.96
C PHE A 306 -3.66 12.13 -5.71
N PHE A 307 -3.03 10.96 -5.89
CA PHE A 307 -2.27 10.33 -4.80
C PHE A 307 -0.95 11.08 -4.60
N THR A 308 -0.72 11.50 -3.38
CA THR A 308 0.54 12.14 -2.99
C THR A 308 1.67 11.10 -2.99
N PRO A 309 2.79 11.34 -3.66
CA PRO A 309 3.95 10.43 -3.60
C PRO A 309 4.46 10.23 -2.17
N ARG A 310 4.91 9.01 -1.85
CA ARG A 310 5.35 8.65 -0.49
C ARG A 310 6.49 9.52 0.04
N ASN A 311 7.46 9.89 -0.81
CA ASN A 311 8.55 10.77 -0.44
C ASN A 311 8.07 12.17 -0.03
N VAL A 312 7.04 12.70 -0.70
CA VAL A 312 6.42 13.97 -0.33
C VAL A 312 5.68 13.83 1.00
N MET A 313 4.88 12.77 1.17
CA MET A 313 4.18 12.51 2.44
C MET A 313 5.16 12.38 3.60
N LYS A 314 6.24 11.63 3.41
CA LYS A 314 7.30 11.45 4.42
C LYS A 314 7.93 12.79 4.80
N MET A 315 8.34 13.59 3.83
CA MET A 315 8.90 14.91 4.05
C MET A 315 7.96 15.83 4.86
N VAL A 316 6.68 15.89 4.45
CA VAL A 316 5.67 16.72 5.15
C VAL A 316 5.50 16.25 6.59
N VAL A 317 5.35 14.95 6.82
CA VAL A 317 5.18 14.38 8.16
C VAL A 317 6.40 14.64 9.05
N GLU A 318 7.62 14.44 8.53
CA GLU A 318 8.86 14.72 9.28
C GLU A 318 8.95 16.21 9.67
N MET A 319 8.52 17.13 8.80
CA MET A 319 8.56 18.57 9.07
C MET A 319 7.50 19.02 10.08
N VAL A 320 6.28 18.50 10.03
CA VAL A 320 5.26 18.81 11.04
C VAL A 320 5.49 18.04 12.33
N ASN A 321 6.22 16.93 12.29
CA ASN A 321 6.69 16.13 13.40
C ASN A 321 5.61 15.84 14.46
N PRO A 322 4.57 15.05 14.12
CA PRO A 322 3.51 14.68 15.05
C PRO A 322 4.07 13.90 16.24
N GLN A 323 3.49 14.12 17.43
CA GLN A 323 3.88 13.47 18.68
C GLN A 323 2.83 12.45 19.13
N VAL A 324 3.22 11.57 20.05
CA VAL A 324 2.41 10.42 20.49
C VAL A 324 1.04 10.77 21.07
N ASP A 325 0.91 11.96 21.68
CA ASP A 325 -0.32 12.40 22.35
C ASP A 325 -1.08 13.47 21.53
N GLU A 326 -0.70 13.70 20.28
CA GLU A 326 -1.31 14.72 19.42
C GLU A 326 -2.39 14.12 18.51
N HIS A 327 -3.50 14.86 18.36
CA HIS A 327 -4.50 14.55 17.36
C HIS A 327 -4.04 15.00 15.97
N VAL A 328 -3.97 14.05 15.04
CA VAL A 328 -3.56 14.24 13.64
C VAL A 328 -4.79 14.12 12.75
N LEU A 329 -5.04 15.10 11.90
CA LEU A 329 -6.14 15.09 10.93
C LEU A 329 -5.60 15.16 9.49
N ASP A 330 -6.21 14.34 8.62
CA ASP A 330 -6.24 14.57 7.17
C ASP A 330 -7.68 14.87 6.75
N SER A 331 -7.96 16.11 6.35
CA SER A 331 -9.30 16.61 6.04
C SER A 331 -9.81 16.22 4.66
N SER A 332 -8.97 15.58 3.83
CA SER A 332 -9.26 15.02 2.50
C SER A 332 -8.41 13.76 2.30
N CYS A 333 -8.65 12.75 3.16
CA CYS A 333 -7.69 11.69 3.43
C CYS A 333 -7.46 10.70 2.28
N GLY A 334 -8.30 10.71 1.25
CA GLY A 334 -8.16 9.83 0.11
C GLY A 334 -8.05 8.37 0.55
N THR A 335 -6.89 7.76 0.37
CA THR A 335 -6.58 6.37 0.77
C THR A 335 -5.81 6.25 2.09
N GLY A 336 -5.64 7.36 2.81
CA GLY A 336 -5.02 7.41 4.13
C GLY A 336 -3.50 7.39 4.15
N GLY A 337 -2.86 7.71 3.03
CA GLY A 337 -1.39 7.68 2.93
C GLY A 337 -0.70 8.59 3.95
N PHE A 338 -1.14 9.83 4.11
CA PHE A 338 -0.61 10.75 5.12
C PHE A 338 -0.82 10.23 6.55
N LEU A 339 -1.99 9.67 6.86
CA LEU A 339 -2.28 9.16 8.20
C LEU A 339 -1.41 7.95 8.56
N VAL A 340 -1.24 7.01 7.62
CA VAL A 340 -0.34 5.87 7.82
C VAL A 340 1.10 6.34 8.00
N MET A 341 1.55 7.31 7.20
CA MET A 341 2.90 7.86 7.32
C MET A 341 3.11 8.57 8.66
N ALA A 342 2.14 9.38 9.10
CA ALA A 342 2.18 10.05 10.39
C ALA A 342 2.21 9.05 11.56
N MET A 343 1.37 8.01 11.49
CA MET A 343 1.36 6.93 12.47
C MET A 343 2.70 6.18 12.51
N THR A 344 3.28 5.86 11.35
CA THR A 344 4.59 5.20 11.26
C THR A 344 5.68 6.05 11.91
N HIS A 345 5.71 7.36 11.62
CA HIS A 345 6.67 8.29 12.20
C HIS A 345 6.61 8.30 13.73
N VAL A 346 5.40 8.32 14.31
CA VAL A 346 5.23 8.31 15.78
C VAL A 346 5.58 6.94 16.37
N ILE A 347 5.30 5.83 15.66
CA ILE A 347 5.74 4.49 16.10
C ILE A 347 7.26 4.40 16.17
N ASP A 348 7.97 4.93 15.16
CA ASP A 348 9.43 4.96 15.16
C ASP A 348 9.99 5.80 16.32
N GLN A 349 9.36 6.92 16.64
CA GLN A 349 9.72 7.73 17.81
C GLN A 349 9.49 6.97 19.13
N LEU A 350 8.34 6.30 19.28
CA LEU A 350 8.04 5.47 20.45
C LEU A 350 9.05 4.34 20.60
N GLU A 351 9.41 3.64 19.52
CA GLU A 351 10.43 2.60 19.54
C GLU A 351 11.79 3.14 20.03
N GLN A 352 12.19 4.31 19.55
CA GLN A 352 13.41 4.98 20.00
C GLN A 352 13.34 5.36 21.50
N GLN A 353 12.19 5.87 21.96
CA GLN A 353 11.98 6.22 23.37
C GLN A 353 12.08 4.99 24.27
N PHE A 354 11.40 3.88 23.91
CA PHE A 354 11.47 2.61 24.65
C PHE A 354 12.91 2.07 24.67
N SER A 355 13.57 2.01 23.51
CA SER A 355 14.95 1.52 23.40
C SER A 355 15.93 2.36 24.22
N THR A 356 15.76 3.69 24.21
CA THR A 356 16.61 4.61 24.99
C THR A 356 16.38 4.46 26.49
N SER A 357 15.12 4.36 26.92
CA SER A 357 14.77 4.21 28.35
C SER A 357 15.26 2.91 28.95
N LEU A 358 15.31 1.85 28.17
CA LEU A 358 15.75 0.51 28.58
C LEU A 358 17.25 0.28 28.35
N GLY A 359 17.92 1.12 27.56
CA GLY A 359 19.32 0.94 27.16
C GLY A 359 19.57 -0.27 26.24
N ILE A 360 18.52 -0.86 25.65
CA ILE A 360 18.59 -2.03 24.78
C ILE A 360 17.79 -1.80 23.48
N LYS A 361 18.20 -2.48 22.40
CA LYS A 361 17.48 -2.45 21.12
C LYS A 361 16.23 -3.33 21.17
N ARG A 362 15.25 -3.03 20.34
CA ARG A 362 13.99 -3.77 20.21
C ARG A 362 14.18 -5.30 20.07
N GLU A 363 15.21 -5.73 19.37
CA GLU A 363 15.53 -7.14 19.15
C GLU A 363 15.77 -7.92 20.46
N ASN A 364 16.11 -7.19 21.53
CA ASN A 364 16.42 -7.73 22.86
C ASN A 364 15.33 -7.40 23.90
N TRP A 365 14.17 -6.87 23.49
CA TRP A 365 13.07 -6.61 24.41
C TRP A 365 12.44 -7.93 24.88
N ASP A 366 12.08 -7.98 26.14
CA ASP A 366 11.30 -9.08 26.68
C ASP A 366 9.82 -9.02 26.24
N SER A 367 9.07 -10.07 26.55
CA SER A 367 7.66 -10.20 26.15
C SER A 367 6.77 -9.13 26.77
N ASP A 368 7.07 -8.68 27.99
CA ASP A 368 6.26 -7.68 28.70
C ASP A 368 6.49 -6.28 28.10
N THR A 369 7.72 -5.94 27.78
CA THR A 369 8.08 -4.71 27.07
C THR A 369 7.45 -4.66 25.67
N LEU A 370 7.52 -5.77 24.91
CA LEU A 370 6.88 -5.86 23.59
C LEU A 370 5.38 -5.68 23.69
N ARG A 371 4.75 -6.24 24.71
CA ARG A 371 3.31 -6.10 24.95
C ARG A 371 2.94 -4.66 25.30
N ALA A 372 3.66 -4.03 26.22
CA ALA A 372 3.44 -2.63 26.61
C ALA A 372 3.59 -1.68 25.42
N PHE A 373 4.58 -1.91 24.56
CA PHE A 373 4.77 -1.16 23.32
C PHE A 373 3.61 -1.35 22.34
N GLN A 374 3.14 -2.58 22.14
CA GLN A 374 2.00 -2.86 21.27
C GLN A 374 0.69 -2.27 21.80
N ASP A 375 0.46 -2.32 23.12
CA ASP A 375 -0.70 -1.72 23.76
C ASP A 375 -0.71 -0.20 23.55
N ARG A 376 0.45 0.45 23.69
CA ARG A 376 0.58 1.90 23.46
C ARG A 376 0.35 2.29 21.99
N ILE A 377 0.85 1.49 21.05
CA ILE A 377 0.56 1.70 19.61
C ILE A 377 -0.93 1.57 19.34
N SER A 378 -1.59 0.55 19.88
CA SER A 378 -3.02 0.31 19.66
C SER A 378 -3.88 1.44 20.23
N GLU A 379 -3.56 1.93 21.42
CA GLU A 379 -4.21 3.09 22.04
C GLU A 379 -4.07 4.33 21.15
N MET A 380 -2.85 4.69 20.78
CA MET A 380 -2.55 5.83 19.94
C MET A 380 -3.23 5.73 18.56
N ALA A 381 -3.14 4.57 17.90
CA ALA A 381 -3.71 4.36 16.58
C ALA A 381 -5.23 4.50 16.58
N SER A 382 -5.90 4.06 17.65
CA SER A 382 -7.36 4.10 17.77
C SER A 382 -7.92 5.48 18.13
N SER A 383 -7.13 6.34 18.78
CA SER A 383 -7.61 7.62 19.36
C SER A 383 -7.12 8.85 18.63
N ASN A 384 -5.89 8.85 18.06
CA ASN A 384 -5.21 10.09 17.68
C ASN A 384 -5.24 10.42 16.18
N TYR A 385 -5.63 9.48 15.30
CA TYR A 385 -5.63 9.69 13.85
C TYR A 385 -7.04 9.83 13.30
N PHE A 386 -7.30 10.95 12.63
CA PHE A 386 -8.60 11.30 12.07
C PHE A 386 -8.47 11.51 10.56
N GLY A 387 -9.42 10.97 9.81
CA GLY A 387 -9.48 11.13 8.36
C GLY A 387 -10.88 11.44 7.91
N PHE A 388 -11.03 12.46 7.06
CA PHE A 388 -12.31 12.81 6.47
C PHE A 388 -12.21 12.73 4.95
N ASP A 389 -13.23 12.16 4.32
CA ASP A 389 -13.38 12.18 2.87
C ASP A 389 -14.85 12.17 2.49
N ILE A 390 -15.19 12.75 1.35
CA ILE A 390 -16.56 12.76 0.82
C ILE A 390 -16.90 11.44 0.13
N ASN A 391 -15.89 10.75 -0.43
CA ASN A 391 -16.06 9.52 -1.19
C ASN A 391 -16.12 8.30 -0.24
N PRO A 392 -17.27 7.57 -0.16
CA PRO A 392 -17.41 6.43 0.75
C PRO A 392 -16.42 5.29 0.43
N ASP A 393 -16.03 5.09 -0.84
CA ASP A 393 -15.08 4.06 -1.23
C ASP A 393 -13.67 4.39 -0.75
N LEU A 394 -13.27 5.67 -0.81
CA LEU A 394 -12.01 6.13 -0.26
C LEU A 394 -11.99 6.06 1.27
N VAL A 395 -13.09 6.42 1.94
CA VAL A 395 -13.24 6.21 3.39
C VAL A 395 -13.07 4.73 3.76
N LYS A 396 -13.71 3.83 3.02
CA LYS A 396 -13.57 2.39 3.23
C LYS A 396 -12.13 1.93 2.99
N ALA A 397 -11.51 2.39 1.91
CA ALA A 397 -10.11 2.09 1.62
C ALA A 397 -9.18 2.63 2.71
N THR A 398 -9.36 3.88 3.17
CA THR A 398 -8.56 4.44 4.26
C THR A 398 -8.69 3.62 5.55
N LYS A 399 -9.92 3.25 5.95
CA LYS A 399 -10.13 2.37 7.11
C LYS A 399 -9.35 1.06 6.99
N MET A 400 -9.40 0.46 5.81
CA MET A 400 -8.68 -0.78 5.53
C MET A 400 -7.17 -0.59 5.61
N ASN A 401 -6.64 0.51 5.05
CA ASN A 401 -5.23 0.86 5.14
C ASN A 401 -4.76 1.02 6.60
N MET A 402 -5.53 1.74 7.39
CA MET A 402 -5.24 1.95 8.81
C MET A 402 -5.22 0.63 9.60
N VAL A 403 -6.18 -0.28 9.36
CA VAL A 403 -6.21 -1.61 10.01
C VAL A 403 -5.01 -2.47 9.62
N MET A 404 -4.61 -2.46 8.35
CA MET A 404 -3.41 -3.17 7.89
C MET A 404 -2.14 -2.67 8.58
N ASN A 405 -2.16 -1.42 9.05
CA ASN A 405 -1.02 -0.75 9.66
C ASN A 405 -1.23 -0.40 11.14
N ASN A 406 -1.90 -1.26 11.92
CA ASN A 406 -2.08 -1.17 13.38
C ASN A 406 -3.43 -0.65 13.91
N ASP A 407 -4.52 -0.80 13.12
CA ASP A 407 -5.92 -0.69 13.60
C ASP A 407 -6.42 0.72 13.97
N GLY A 408 -5.91 1.76 13.31
CA GLY A 408 -6.36 3.15 13.49
C GLY A 408 -7.63 3.54 12.73
N SER A 409 -8.59 2.63 12.50
CA SER A 409 -9.74 2.86 11.60
C SER A 409 -10.93 3.59 12.24
N GLY A 410 -10.90 3.79 13.56
CA GLY A 410 -12.06 4.26 14.34
C GLY A 410 -12.56 5.64 13.93
N ASN A 411 -11.67 6.56 13.61
CA ASN A 411 -11.95 7.98 13.40
C ASN A 411 -11.85 8.38 11.92
N ILE A 412 -11.99 7.41 11.01
CA ILE A 412 -12.09 7.68 9.57
C ILE A 412 -13.56 7.80 9.24
N LEU A 413 -14.00 9.02 8.88
CA LEU A 413 -15.40 9.38 8.79
C LEU A 413 -15.74 9.96 7.40
N GLN A 414 -16.92 9.60 6.88
CA GLN A 414 -17.41 10.19 5.64
C GLN A 414 -18.05 11.55 5.93
N THR A 415 -17.53 12.59 5.30
CA THR A 415 -18.14 13.93 5.29
C THR A 415 -17.58 14.78 4.16
N ASN A 416 -18.31 15.81 3.77
CA ASN A 416 -17.73 16.94 3.04
C ASN A 416 -17.15 17.93 4.07
N SER A 417 -15.84 18.00 4.16
CA SER A 417 -15.13 18.88 5.10
C SER A 417 -15.44 20.38 4.91
N LEU A 418 -15.89 20.78 3.72
CA LEU A 418 -16.22 22.18 3.42
C LEU A 418 -17.64 22.58 3.82
N LEU A 419 -18.53 21.63 4.16
CA LEU A 419 -19.86 21.97 4.67
C LEU A 419 -19.79 22.81 5.96
N PRO A 420 -20.76 23.71 6.17
CA PRO A 420 -20.93 24.32 7.48
C PRO A 420 -21.09 23.27 8.58
N PRO A 421 -20.43 23.40 9.74
CA PRO A 421 -20.47 22.38 10.78
C PRO A 421 -21.89 22.01 11.28
N HIS A 422 -22.85 22.92 11.19
CA HIS A 422 -24.23 22.64 11.54
C HIS A 422 -24.98 21.77 10.51
N GLU A 423 -24.47 21.68 9.27
CA GLU A 423 -24.98 20.83 8.20
C GLU A 423 -24.33 19.44 8.17
N TRP A 424 -23.28 19.20 8.94
CA TRP A 424 -22.72 17.87 9.08
C TRP A 424 -23.77 16.89 9.60
N SER A 425 -23.77 15.66 9.13
CA SER A 425 -24.70 14.63 9.60
C SER A 425 -24.62 14.43 11.12
N ASP A 426 -25.72 14.04 11.73
CA ASP A 426 -25.73 13.79 13.18
C ASP A 426 -24.83 12.61 13.57
N ASP A 427 -24.72 11.59 12.70
CA ASP A 427 -23.79 10.47 12.87
C ASP A 427 -22.34 10.96 12.89
N PHE A 428 -21.93 11.77 11.91
CA PHE A 428 -20.59 12.33 11.85
C PHE A 428 -20.26 13.14 13.11
N ARG A 429 -21.14 14.08 13.50
CA ARG A 429 -20.91 14.89 14.71
C ARG A 429 -20.86 14.05 15.99
N SER A 430 -21.72 13.05 16.11
CA SER A 430 -21.73 12.18 17.28
C SER A 430 -20.45 11.37 17.40
N ARG A 431 -19.99 10.77 16.32
CA ARG A 431 -18.76 9.97 16.29
C ARG A 431 -17.50 10.81 16.48
N LEU A 432 -17.45 11.99 15.86
CA LEU A 432 -16.34 12.92 16.06
C LEU A 432 -16.28 13.43 17.50
N ALA A 433 -17.41 13.79 18.07
CA ALA A 433 -17.51 14.26 19.45
C ALA A 433 -17.11 13.17 20.46
N GLU A 434 -17.55 11.94 20.24
CA GLU A 434 -17.16 10.77 21.05
C GLU A 434 -15.65 10.56 21.00
N ALA A 435 -15.05 10.59 19.80
CA ALA A 435 -13.62 10.39 19.60
C ALA A 435 -12.76 11.50 20.23
N LEU A 436 -13.26 12.74 20.24
CA LEU A 436 -12.59 13.90 20.84
C LEU A 436 -12.93 14.08 22.33
N GLY A 437 -13.84 13.30 22.91
CA GLY A 437 -14.27 13.44 24.29
C GLY A 437 -15.04 14.75 24.59
N ILE A 438 -15.78 15.29 23.62
CA ILE A 438 -16.45 16.59 23.70
C ILE A 438 -17.97 16.47 23.49
N ASN A 439 -18.70 17.55 23.82
CA ASN A 439 -20.12 17.61 23.52
C ASN A 439 -20.36 17.85 22.03
N LYS A 440 -21.20 17.03 21.37
CA LYS A 440 -21.49 17.16 19.92
C LYS A 440 -22.08 18.52 19.52
N ASN A 441 -22.78 19.21 20.43
CA ASN A 441 -23.36 20.52 20.14
C ASN A 441 -22.29 21.61 19.94
N THR A 442 -21.09 21.44 20.48
CA THR A 442 -19.98 22.37 20.25
C THR A 442 -19.50 22.34 18.79
N LEU A 443 -19.70 21.20 18.08
CA LEU A 443 -19.34 21.02 16.68
C LEU A 443 -20.34 21.66 15.69
N ARG A 444 -21.15 22.61 16.10
CA ARG A 444 -22.09 23.30 15.21
C ARG A 444 -21.58 24.64 14.68
N ASN A 445 -20.49 25.14 15.24
CA ASN A 445 -19.91 26.42 14.87
C ASN A 445 -18.48 26.24 14.35
N HIS A 446 -18.15 26.84 13.21
CA HIS A 446 -16.80 26.82 12.65
C HIS A 446 -15.71 27.40 13.58
N GLY A 447 -16.06 28.31 14.47
CA GLY A 447 -15.16 28.83 15.51
C GLY A 447 -14.87 27.86 16.65
N SER A 448 -15.58 26.71 16.71
CA SER A 448 -15.50 25.74 17.82
C SER A 448 -15.06 24.33 17.37
N ILE A 449 -14.33 24.22 16.26
CA ILE A 449 -13.85 22.92 15.70
C ILE A 449 -12.33 22.75 15.74
N GLY A 450 -11.62 23.63 16.41
CA GLY A 450 -10.15 23.67 16.51
C GLY A 450 -9.60 22.69 17.55
N TYR A 451 -9.63 21.38 17.26
CA TYR A 451 -9.21 20.32 18.18
C TYR A 451 -7.96 19.55 17.73
N PHE A 452 -7.43 19.83 16.53
CA PHE A 452 -6.32 19.05 15.98
C PHE A 452 -5.00 19.76 16.16
N ASN A 453 -4.01 19.04 16.67
CA ASN A 453 -2.67 19.57 16.89
C ASN A 453 -1.86 19.60 15.58
N VAL A 454 -2.10 18.62 14.71
CA VAL A 454 -1.40 18.46 13.44
C VAL A 454 -2.41 18.18 12.32
N ILE A 455 -2.23 18.87 11.19
CA ILE A 455 -2.94 18.56 9.95
C ILE A 455 -1.92 18.25 8.86
N VAL A 456 -2.15 17.15 8.14
CA VAL A 456 -1.39 16.76 6.94
C VAL A 456 -2.38 16.41 5.86
N THR A 457 -2.37 17.15 4.74
CA THR A 457 -3.43 16.97 3.74
C THR A 457 -2.98 17.41 2.35
N ASN A 458 -3.54 16.74 1.34
CA ASN A 458 -3.49 17.15 -0.06
C ASN A 458 -4.94 17.33 -0.55
N PRO A 459 -5.52 18.54 -0.44
CA PRO A 459 -6.90 18.80 -0.85
C PRO A 459 -7.08 18.62 -2.36
N PRO A 460 -8.32 18.39 -2.84
CA PRO A 460 -8.58 18.35 -4.26
C PRO A 460 -8.29 19.70 -4.90
N PHE A 461 -7.62 19.68 -6.08
CA PHE A 461 -7.29 20.89 -6.84
C PHE A 461 -8.28 21.10 -7.98
N GLY A 462 -8.59 22.36 -8.27
CA GLY A 462 -8.97 22.69 -9.59
C GLY A 462 -10.08 23.67 -9.84
N SER A 463 -9.80 24.52 -10.79
CA SER A 463 -10.78 25.39 -11.45
C SER A 463 -11.91 24.63 -12.17
N LYS A 464 -11.75 23.31 -12.41
CA LYS A 464 -12.77 22.47 -13.07
C LYS A 464 -13.89 22.01 -12.13
N ILE A 465 -13.67 22.05 -10.80
CA ILE A 465 -14.62 21.65 -9.76
C ILE A 465 -14.85 22.76 -8.73
N PRO A 466 -15.05 24.02 -9.14
CA PRO A 466 -15.17 25.13 -8.17
C PRO A 466 -16.44 24.99 -7.33
N ILE A 467 -16.32 25.38 -6.07
CA ILE A 467 -17.45 25.45 -5.14
C ILE A 467 -18.26 26.70 -5.48
N LYS A 468 -19.58 26.50 -5.71
CA LYS A 468 -20.55 27.55 -6.06
C LYS A 468 -21.67 27.68 -5.04
N ASP A 469 -21.78 26.72 -4.11
CA ASP A 469 -22.82 26.71 -3.09
C ASP A 469 -22.59 27.88 -2.12
N LYS A 470 -23.58 28.78 -2.09
CA LYS A 470 -23.51 29.99 -1.29
C LYS A 470 -23.41 29.70 0.22
N ASN A 471 -24.12 28.68 0.72
CA ASN A 471 -24.07 28.30 2.14
C ASN A 471 -22.66 27.83 2.54
N ILE A 472 -21.95 27.16 1.62
CA ILE A 472 -20.56 26.79 1.83
C ILE A 472 -19.67 28.04 1.81
N LEU A 473 -19.83 28.90 0.80
CA LEU A 473 -18.95 30.06 0.61
C LEU A 473 -19.04 31.09 1.74
N GLU A 474 -20.27 31.33 2.28
CA GLU A 474 -20.53 32.36 3.30
C GLU A 474 -19.73 32.18 4.59
N GLN A 475 -19.27 30.96 4.88
CA GLN A 475 -18.50 30.69 6.10
C GLN A 475 -17.00 30.94 5.98
N PHE A 476 -16.51 31.28 4.77
CA PHE A 476 -15.07 31.45 4.50
C PHE A 476 -14.74 32.90 4.13
N GLU A 477 -13.74 33.47 4.80
CA GLU A 477 -13.21 34.78 4.46
C GLU A 477 -12.55 34.78 3.07
N LEU A 478 -11.85 33.71 2.73
CA LEU A 478 -11.20 33.54 1.43
C LEU A 478 -12.19 33.37 0.26
N ALA A 479 -13.47 33.13 0.55
CA ALA A 479 -14.53 33.13 -0.47
C ALA A 479 -15.09 34.50 -0.80
N HIS A 480 -14.71 35.55 -0.06
CA HIS A 480 -15.11 36.91 -0.37
C HIS A 480 -14.22 37.53 -1.44
N ILE A 481 -14.73 38.58 -2.08
CA ILE A 481 -13.92 39.43 -2.97
C ILE A 481 -13.02 40.29 -2.10
N TRP A 482 -11.75 40.34 -2.44
CA TRP A 482 -10.76 41.18 -1.78
C TRP A 482 -10.29 42.25 -2.77
N ASP A 483 -10.29 43.49 -2.34
CA ASP A 483 -9.80 44.61 -3.11
C ASP A 483 -8.36 44.95 -2.68
N CYS A 484 -7.45 45.11 -3.66
CA CYS A 484 -6.09 45.50 -3.44
C CYS A 484 -5.98 47.02 -3.59
N ASP A 485 -5.54 47.70 -2.54
CA ASP A 485 -5.15 49.10 -2.60
C ASP A 485 -3.87 49.23 -3.46
N LYS A 486 -3.96 49.94 -4.57
CA LYS A 486 -2.87 50.04 -5.55
C LYS A 486 -1.66 50.87 -5.05
N GLU A 487 -1.88 51.73 -4.07
CA GLU A 487 -0.80 52.60 -3.52
C GLU A 487 -0.05 51.85 -2.41
N THR A 488 -0.76 51.18 -1.54
CA THR A 488 -0.19 50.47 -0.38
C THR A 488 0.08 49.01 -0.61
N GLY A 489 -0.53 48.37 -1.62
CA GLY A 489 -0.46 46.94 -1.86
C GLY A 489 -1.26 46.09 -0.87
N VAL A 490 -2.04 46.70 0.03
CA VAL A 490 -2.77 46.05 1.10
C VAL A 490 -4.10 45.50 0.57
N TRP A 491 -4.38 44.24 0.87
CA TRP A 491 -5.64 43.58 0.53
C TRP A 491 -6.70 43.78 1.63
N LYS A 492 -7.92 44.12 1.22
CA LYS A 492 -9.07 44.30 2.14
C LYS A 492 -10.24 43.45 1.72
N LYS A 493 -10.77 42.65 2.65
CA LYS A 493 -11.97 41.83 2.45
C LYS A 493 -13.20 42.74 2.29
N THR A 494 -14.00 42.46 1.26
CA THR A 494 -15.30 43.11 1.06
C THR A 494 -16.43 42.24 1.62
N SER A 495 -17.65 42.76 1.66
CA SER A 495 -18.86 42.00 2.03
C SER A 495 -19.39 41.11 0.89
N ARG A 496 -18.84 41.22 -0.32
CA ARG A 496 -19.30 40.50 -1.52
C ARG A 496 -18.64 39.15 -1.63
N LEU A 497 -19.44 38.09 -1.85
CA LEU A 497 -18.95 36.76 -2.15
C LEU A 497 -18.48 36.64 -3.60
N GLN A 498 -17.49 35.83 -3.84
CA GLN A 498 -17.15 35.33 -5.17
C GLN A 498 -18.25 34.38 -5.66
N SER A 499 -18.49 34.35 -6.97
CA SER A 499 -19.50 33.44 -7.56
C SER A 499 -19.10 31.97 -7.53
N SER A 500 -17.80 31.70 -7.45
CA SER A 500 -17.22 30.37 -7.32
C SER A 500 -15.77 30.47 -6.81
N VAL A 501 -15.34 29.47 -6.03
CA VAL A 501 -13.98 29.42 -5.47
C VAL A 501 -13.43 28.00 -5.65
N PRO A 502 -12.19 27.83 -6.13
CA PRO A 502 -11.50 26.53 -6.15
C PRO A 502 -11.42 25.91 -4.75
N PRO A 503 -11.66 24.60 -4.62
CA PRO A 503 -11.75 23.94 -3.31
C PRO A 503 -10.47 24.08 -2.49
N GLU A 504 -9.26 24.03 -3.09
CA GLU A 504 -8.00 24.16 -2.41
C GLU A 504 -7.86 25.46 -1.62
N ILE A 505 -8.46 26.57 -2.10
CA ILE A 505 -8.47 27.85 -1.39
C ILE A 505 -9.29 27.75 -0.10
N LEU A 506 -10.47 27.13 -0.17
CA LEU A 506 -11.35 26.95 0.99
C LEU A 506 -10.75 25.97 2.01
N PHE A 507 -10.02 24.96 1.53
CA PHE A 507 -9.33 24.02 2.41
C PHE A 507 -8.22 24.66 3.24
N ILE A 508 -7.53 25.70 2.75
CA ILE A 508 -6.56 26.46 3.55
C ILE A 508 -7.24 27.02 4.82
N GLU A 509 -8.39 27.67 4.66
CA GLU A 509 -9.13 28.23 5.78
C GLU A 509 -9.80 27.15 6.64
N ARG A 510 -10.39 26.13 6.04
CA ARG A 510 -11.01 25.02 6.78
C ARG A 510 -10.00 24.27 7.64
N CYS A 511 -8.82 23.97 7.13
CA CYS A 511 -7.74 23.38 7.93
C CYS A 511 -7.32 24.30 9.08
N THR A 512 -7.26 25.61 8.85
CA THR A 512 -7.01 26.58 9.93
C THR A 512 -8.06 26.56 11.01
N GLN A 513 -9.34 26.39 10.64
CA GLN A 513 -10.45 26.27 11.60
C GLN A 513 -10.35 24.95 12.41
N PHE A 514 -9.90 23.85 11.79
CA PHE A 514 -9.66 22.57 12.47
C PHE A 514 -8.45 22.58 13.41
N LEU A 515 -7.44 23.40 13.13
CA LEU A 515 -6.26 23.49 13.98
C LEU A 515 -6.56 24.11 15.35
N ALA A 516 -6.06 23.46 16.39
CA ALA A 516 -5.95 24.06 17.72
C ALA A 516 -5.00 25.30 17.68
N PRO A 517 -5.12 26.24 18.61
CA PRO A 517 -4.14 27.32 18.74
C PRO A 517 -2.72 26.77 18.87
N GLY A 518 -1.77 27.32 18.08
CA GLY A 518 -0.40 26.81 18.03
C GLY A 518 -0.19 25.52 17.24
N GLY A 519 -1.28 24.89 16.75
CA GLY A 519 -1.22 23.68 15.93
C GLY A 519 -0.48 23.89 14.61
N ARG A 520 0.01 22.80 14.02
CA ARG A 520 0.84 22.79 12.81
C ARG A 520 0.13 22.14 11.66
N MET A 521 0.35 22.63 10.44
CA MET A 521 -0.18 21.97 9.24
C MET A 521 0.86 21.88 8.13
N GLY A 522 0.86 20.74 7.43
CA GLY A 522 1.52 20.55 6.14
C GLY A 522 0.46 20.36 5.07
N ILE A 523 0.37 21.30 4.14
CA ILE A 523 -0.64 21.30 3.08
C ILE A 523 0.01 21.37 1.70
N VAL A 524 -0.42 20.49 0.79
CA VAL A 524 0.00 20.50 -0.62
C VAL A 524 -0.94 21.42 -1.40
N LEU A 525 -0.38 22.35 -2.16
CA LEU A 525 -1.14 23.37 -2.90
C LEU A 525 -0.59 23.55 -4.32
N PRO A 526 -1.41 23.97 -5.30
CA PRO A 526 -0.92 24.41 -6.59
C PRO A 526 -0.05 25.66 -6.46
N ASP A 527 1.01 25.76 -7.25
CA ASP A 527 1.93 26.93 -7.23
C ASP A 527 1.23 28.26 -7.55
N SER A 528 0.11 28.19 -8.26
CA SER A 528 -0.70 29.40 -8.52
C SER A 528 -1.11 30.14 -7.25
N ILE A 529 -1.30 29.44 -6.12
CA ILE A 529 -1.61 30.06 -4.82
C ILE A 529 -0.47 30.98 -4.38
N LEU A 530 0.78 30.56 -4.60
CA LEU A 530 1.97 31.28 -4.18
C LEU A 530 2.44 32.30 -5.23
N GLY A 531 2.31 31.98 -6.53
CA GLY A 531 2.88 32.74 -7.62
C GLY A 531 1.94 33.72 -8.33
N SER A 532 0.62 33.49 -8.32
CA SER A 532 -0.31 34.34 -9.09
C SER A 532 -0.54 35.69 -8.44
N PRO A 533 -0.35 36.82 -9.16
CA PRO A 533 -0.57 38.17 -8.61
C PRO A 533 -2.01 38.37 -8.09
N GLY A 534 -3.01 37.85 -8.79
CA GLY A 534 -4.42 37.98 -8.40
C GLY A 534 -4.81 37.21 -7.12
N LEU A 535 -3.96 36.32 -6.63
CA LEU A 535 -4.18 35.52 -5.41
C LEU A 535 -3.37 36.07 -4.21
N GLY A 536 -2.90 37.33 -4.29
CA GLY A 536 -2.16 37.99 -3.21
C GLY A 536 -2.91 38.02 -1.88
N TYR A 537 -4.24 38.16 -1.92
CA TYR A 537 -5.09 38.17 -0.74
C TYR A 537 -5.01 36.86 0.07
N ILE A 538 -4.80 35.71 -0.59
CA ILE A 538 -4.64 34.42 0.09
C ILE A 538 -3.35 34.41 0.89
N ARG A 539 -2.26 34.88 0.28
CA ARG A 539 -0.94 34.98 0.95
C ARG A 539 -0.99 35.92 2.14
N GLU A 540 -1.67 37.05 1.98
CA GLU A 540 -1.88 38.03 3.07
C GLU A 540 -2.66 37.37 4.23
N TRP A 541 -3.76 36.66 3.92
CA TRP A 541 -4.57 35.95 4.91
C TRP A 541 -3.75 34.86 5.62
N ILE A 542 -2.92 34.08 4.89
CA ILE A 542 -2.05 33.06 5.48
C ILE A 542 -1.07 33.72 6.46
N ILE A 543 -0.42 34.81 6.07
CA ILE A 543 0.56 35.54 6.93
C ILE A 543 -0.11 36.13 8.17
N GLN A 544 -1.34 36.61 8.05
CA GLN A 544 -2.11 37.13 9.18
C GLN A 544 -2.45 36.03 10.22
N ASN A 545 -2.81 34.85 9.77
CA ASN A 545 -3.29 33.77 10.63
C ASN A 545 -2.21 32.78 11.07
N HIS A 546 -1.09 32.70 10.34
CA HIS A 546 -0.05 31.70 10.57
C HIS A 546 1.35 32.28 10.63
N ARG A 547 2.24 31.55 11.29
CA ARG A 547 3.68 31.59 11.07
C ARG A 547 4.02 30.62 9.95
N ILE A 548 4.64 31.08 8.87
CA ILE A 548 5.17 30.22 7.82
C ILE A 548 6.47 29.61 8.33
N VAL A 549 6.49 28.28 8.46
CA VAL A 549 7.67 27.52 8.88
C VAL A 549 8.53 27.19 7.66
N ALA A 550 7.88 26.73 6.57
CA ALA A 550 8.55 26.45 5.31
C ALA A 550 7.60 26.60 4.12
N SER A 551 8.16 26.93 2.96
CA SER A 551 7.54 26.86 1.66
C SER A 551 8.46 26.07 0.75
N ILE A 552 7.99 24.96 0.20
CA ILE A 552 8.81 23.99 -0.52
C ILE A 552 8.20 23.80 -1.90
N ASP A 553 8.96 24.19 -2.93
CA ASP A 553 8.61 23.94 -4.32
C ASP A 553 8.91 22.47 -4.66
N LEU A 554 7.93 21.76 -5.22
CA LEU A 554 8.09 20.37 -5.64
C LEU A 554 8.48 20.34 -7.12
N ASN A 555 9.31 19.35 -7.48
CA ASN A 555 9.66 19.15 -8.88
C ASN A 555 8.40 18.95 -9.74
N ALA A 556 8.35 19.55 -10.94
CA ALA A 556 7.23 19.47 -11.88
C ALA A 556 6.81 18.02 -12.19
N ASP A 557 7.75 17.07 -12.12
CA ASP A 557 7.50 15.65 -12.36
C ASP A 557 6.96 14.89 -11.14
N THR A 558 6.86 15.52 -9.98
CA THR A 558 6.48 14.88 -8.72
C THR A 558 5.14 14.14 -8.81
N PHE A 559 4.16 14.70 -9.52
CA PHE A 559 2.84 14.10 -9.71
C PHE A 559 2.63 13.48 -11.10
N GLN A 560 3.69 13.42 -11.93
CA GLN A 560 3.65 12.78 -13.25
C GLN A 560 3.60 11.24 -13.13
N PRO A 561 3.08 10.55 -14.14
CA PRO A 561 2.43 11.07 -15.35
C PRO A 561 0.96 11.50 -15.13
N ARG A 562 0.53 11.65 -13.89
CA ARG A 562 -0.88 11.77 -13.48
C ARG A 562 -1.40 13.21 -13.48
N ASN A 563 -0.55 14.16 -13.14
CA ASN A 563 -0.88 15.59 -13.11
C ASN A 563 0.33 16.42 -13.53
N GLY A 564 0.12 17.36 -14.47
CA GLY A 564 1.14 18.34 -14.88
C GLY A 564 1.09 19.64 -14.08
N THR A 565 0.27 19.73 -13.01
CA THR A 565 0.20 20.93 -12.18
C THR A 565 1.42 20.97 -11.26
N GLN A 566 2.22 22.01 -11.37
CA GLN A 566 3.30 22.27 -10.43
C GLN A 566 2.70 22.62 -9.06
N THR A 567 3.29 22.07 -8.04
CA THR A 567 2.76 22.13 -6.68
C THR A 567 3.84 22.48 -5.67
N SER A 568 3.43 23.10 -4.59
CA SER A 568 4.27 23.42 -3.43
C SER A 568 3.66 22.83 -2.16
N VAL A 569 4.52 22.64 -1.16
CA VAL A 569 4.10 22.31 0.21
C VAL A 569 4.29 23.53 1.08
N LEU A 570 3.26 23.91 1.82
CA LEU A 570 3.35 24.87 2.90
C LEU A 570 3.34 24.18 4.26
N ILE A 571 4.32 24.50 5.09
CA ILE A 571 4.35 24.13 6.50
C ILE A 571 4.03 25.38 7.31
N LEU A 572 2.89 25.35 8.00
CA LEU A 572 2.30 26.49 8.70
C LEU A 572 2.08 26.15 10.17
N GLN A 573 2.24 27.15 11.03
CA GLN A 573 1.85 27.07 12.44
C GLN A 573 0.80 28.14 12.72
N LYS A 574 -0.38 27.73 13.22
CA LYS A 574 -1.46 28.65 13.57
C LYS A 574 -1.03 29.56 14.71
N LYS A 575 -1.25 30.85 14.57
CA LYS A 575 -1.01 31.83 15.64
C LYS A 575 -1.96 31.58 16.80
N THR A 576 -1.49 31.84 18.02
CA THR A 576 -2.26 31.73 19.27
C THR A 576 -3.09 32.96 19.53
#